data_560c095c0754b8792be80836dd2ceeb9
#
_entry.id   560c095c0754b8792be80836dd2ceeb9
#
_cell.length_a   1.000
_cell.length_b   1.000
_cell.length_c   1.000
_cell.angle_alpha   90.00
_cell.angle_beta   90.00
_cell.angle_gamma   90.00
#
_symmetry.space_group_name_H-M   'P 1'
#
loop_
_entity.id
_entity.type
_entity.pdbx_description
1 polymer ?
#
loop_
_entity_poly.entity_id
_entity_poly.type
_entity_poly.pdbx_seq_one_letter_code
_entity_poly.pdbx_strand_id
1 'polypeptide(L)'
;MGLVRKKATDQPEEVAPERPSADSLRAQLGDPDPECRREAALGLDGVEEAVPDLLARVMVETVENVRDALLTTVSGFDTENVAGALAVHLASDDAALRTAVAEALARMPRSMPALLPDLIAAPDHDVRVMTAMVLADLTHPDTAVWLIEMIRDDPHPNVVTAAIDALLPVATADHAAVLEEAVHRFPDDPFLRFTVQAALPRLSGTA
;
A
#
# COMPACT_ATOMS: atom_id res chain seq x y z
N MET A 1 37.66 -62.37 -24.17
CA MET A 1 36.51 -61.39 -24.10
C MET A 1 36.87 -60.35 -23.07
N GLY A 2 37.31 -59.17 -23.52
CA GLY A 2 37.71 -58.06 -22.66
C GLY A 2 36.58 -57.09 -22.49
N LEU A 3 36.13 -56.83 -21.24
CA LEU A 3 35.17 -55.85 -20.87
C LEU A 3 35.84 -54.47 -20.87
N VAL A 4 35.46 -53.64 -21.82
CA VAL A 4 35.82 -52.19 -21.85
C VAL A 4 34.96 -51.43 -20.82
N ARG A 5 35.60 -51.00 -19.75
CA ARG A 5 34.98 -50.07 -18.80
C ARG A 5 34.82 -48.70 -19.46
N LYS A 6 33.56 -48.28 -19.69
CA LYS A 6 33.22 -46.95 -20.15
C LYS A 6 33.54 -45.93 -19.03
N LYS A 7 34.47 -45.02 -19.33
CA LYS A 7 34.84 -43.92 -18.46
C LYS A 7 33.61 -43.01 -18.28
N ALA A 8 33.17 -42.78 -17.05
CA ALA A 8 32.13 -41.78 -16.74
C ALA A 8 32.65 -40.40 -17.15
N THR A 9 31.90 -39.72 -17.99
CA THR A 9 32.16 -38.36 -18.39
C THR A 9 31.84 -37.47 -17.17
N ASP A 10 32.89 -36.87 -16.65
CA ASP A 10 32.82 -35.85 -15.62
C ASP A 10 32.06 -34.65 -16.26
N GLN A 11 30.78 -34.47 -15.91
CA GLN A 11 30.05 -33.25 -16.26
C GLN A 11 30.51 -32.18 -15.28
N PRO A 12 30.90 -30.98 -15.76
CA PRO A 12 31.18 -29.87 -14.85
C PRO A 12 29.91 -29.58 -14.03
N GLU A 13 30.04 -29.60 -12.72
CA GLU A 13 29.05 -29.17 -11.77
C GLU A 13 28.69 -27.72 -12.11
N GLU A 14 27.47 -27.48 -12.57
CA GLU A 14 26.96 -26.18 -12.89
C GLU A 14 26.86 -25.40 -11.57
N VAL A 15 27.91 -24.62 -11.27
CA VAL A 15 27.94 -23.73 -10.08
C VAL A 15 26.83 -22.76 -10.25
N ALA A 16 25.74 -22.91 -9.48
CA ALA A 16 24.65 -21.92 -9.44
C ALA A 16 25.27 -20.53 -9.15
N PRO A 17 24.85 -19.47 -9.88
CA PRO A 17 25.41 -18.15 -9.68
C PRO A 17 25.27 -17.75 -8.20
N GLU A 18 26.37 -17.37 -7.58
CA GLU A 18 26.36 -16.86 -6.21
C GLU A 18 25.40 -15.67 -6.13
N ARG A 19 24.46 -15.72 -5.17
CA ARG A 19 23.58 -14.58 -4.94
C ARG A 19 24.41 -13.35 -4.58
N PRO A 20 24.11 -12.17 -5.19
CA PRO A 20 24.81 -10.93 -4.85
C PRO A 20 24.74 -10.66 -3.34
N SER A 21 25.83 -10.12 -2.78
CA SER A 21 25.81 -9.71 -1.37
C SER A 21 24.87 -8.52 -1.15
N ALA A 22 24.35 -8.34 0.07
CA ALA A 22 23.51 -7.19 0.43
C ALA A 22 24.20 -5.86 0.09
N ASP A 23 25.50 -5.72 0.33
CA ASP A 23 26.25 -4.51 0.00
C ASP A 23 26.31 -4.26 -1.53
N SER A 24 26.45 -5.32 -2.32
CA SER A 24 26.41 -5.21 -3.78
C SER A 24 25.04 -4.76 -4.27
N LEU A 25 23.96 -5.34 -3.72
CA LEU A 25 22.59 -4.96 -4.07
C LEU A 25 22.28 -3.51 -3.66
N ARG A 26 22.70 -3.09 -2.47
CA ARG A 26 22.55 -1.67 -2.03
C ARG A 26 23.24 -0.71 -2.99
N ALA A 27 24.44 -1.04 -3.44
CA ALA A 27 25.14 -0.23 -4.45
C ALA A 27 24.38 -0.20 -5.81
N GLN A 28 23.77 -1.31 -6.21
CA GLN A 28 22.99 -1.42 -7.45
C GLN A 28 21.65 -0.67 -7.42
N LEU A 29 21.15 -0.24 -6.26
CA LEU A 29 19.98 0.68 -6.20
C LEU A 29 20.23 2.00 -6.92
N GLY A 30 21.49 2.38 -7.16
CA GLY A 30 21.89 3.56 -7.90
C GLY A 30 22.29 3.30 -9.36
N ASP A 31 22.12 2.07 -9.87
CA ASP A 31 22.54 1.71 -11.22
C ASP A 31 21.79 2.53 -12.30
N PRO A 32 22.45 2.95 -13.40
CA PRO A 32 21.76 3.63 -14.50
C PRO A 32 20.69 2.77 -15.18
N ASP A 33 20.85 1.42 -15.19
CA ASP A 33 19.87 0.50 -15.76
C ASP A 33 18.70 0.28 -14.76
N PRO A 34 17.46 0.60 -15.18
CA PRO A 34 16.29 0.37 -14.33
C PRO A 34 16.09 -1.09 -13.94
N GLU A 35 16.44 -2.04 -14.80
CA GLU A 35 16.29 -3.46 -14.47
C GLU A 35 17.26 -3.90 -13.38
N CYS A 36 18.51 -3.44 -13.43
CA CYS A 36 19.46 -3.67 -12.33
C CYS A 36 18.95 -3.09 -11.00
N ARG A 37 18.35 -1.89 -11.02
CA ARG A 37 17.77 -1.29 -9.81
C ARG A 37 16.59 -2.09 -9.29
N ARG A 38 15.70 -2.55 -10.19
CA ARG A 38 14.53 -3.37 -9.84
C ARG A 38 14.94 -4.69 -9.20
N GLU A 39 15.89 -5.40 -9.81
CA GLU A 39 16.43 -6.65 -9.28
C GLU A 39 17.11 -6.44 -7.92
N ALA A 40 17.87 -5.35 -7.78
CA ALA A 40 18.50 -4.98 -6.51
C ALA A 40 17.47 -4.73 -5.41
N ALA A 41 16.39 -3.99 -5.72
CA ALA A 41 15.31 -3.73 -4.76
C ALA A 41 14.67 -5.04 -4.27
N LEU A 42 14.31 -5.94 -5.19
CA LEU A 42 13.71 -7.23 -4.83
C LEU A 42 14.69 -8.16 -4.10
N GLY A 43 15.98 -8.11 -4.46
CA GLY A 43 17.03 -8.90 -3.82
C GLY A 43 17.33 -8.49 -2.38
N LEU A 44 16.88 -7.29 -1.97
CA LEU A 44 17.05 -6.76 -0.60
C LEU A 44 15.86 -7.09 0.33
N ASP A 45 14.94 -7.93 -0.11
CA ASP A 45 13.84 -8.40 0.73
C ASP A 45 14.37 -9.06 2.01
N GLY A 46 13.83 -8.64 3.16
CA GLY A 46 14.25 -9.11 4.49
C GLY A 46 15.61 -8.59 4.98
N VAL A 47 16.29 -7.69 4.25
CA VAL A 47 17.57 -7.07 4.67
C VAL A 47 17.28 -5.76 5.40
N GLU A 48 17.16 -5.80 6.73
CA GLU A 48 16.79 -4.63 7.56
C GLU A 48 17.76 -3.45 7.40
N GLU A 49 19.05 -3.72 7.25
CA GLU A 49 20.08 -2.71 7.06
C GLU A 49 19.94 -1.92 5.75
N ALA A 50 19.19 -2.45 4.79
CA ALA A 50 18.93 -1.79 3.50
C ALA A 50 17.70 -0.86 3.53
N VAL A 51 16.87 -0.89 4.58
CA VAL A 51 15.65 -0.07 4.68
C VAL A 51 15.90 1.41 4.44
N PRO A 52 16.94 2.06 5.01
CA PRO A 52 17.21 3.47 4.72
C PRO A 52 17.52 3.74 3.25
N ASP A 53 18.27 2.85 2.58
CA ASP A 53 18.65 3.00 1.17
C ASP A 53 17.43 2.77 0.26
N LEU A 54 16.58 1.79 0.58
CA LEU A 54 15.33 1.53 -0.14
C LEU A 54 14.38 2.74 -0.05
N LEU A 55 14.15 3.28 1.16
CA LEU A 55 13.33 4.47 1.37
C LEU A 55 13.89 5.69 0.62
N ALA A 56 15.20 5.92 0.70
CA ALA A 56 15.85 7.02 -0.02
C ALA A 56 15.68 6.87 -1.54
N ARG A 57 15.72 5.63 -2.06
CA ARG A 57 15.55 5.37 -3.48
C ARG A 57 14.09 5.59 -3.93
N VAL A 58 13.08 5.18 -3.16
CA VAL A 58 11.65 5.44 -3.45
C VAL A 58 11.43 6.92 -3.78
N MET A 59 12.10 7.82 -3.06
CA MET A 59 11.92 9.27 -3.18
C MET A 59 12.38 9.87 -4.50
N VAL A 60 13.33 9.23 -5.17
CA VAL A 60 13.97 9.76 -6.38
C VAL A 60 13.72 8.87 -7.61
N GLU A 61 13.06 7.73 -7.42
CA GLU A 61 12.77 6.82 -8.53
C GLU A 61 11.63 7.33 -9.39
N THR A 62 11.89 7.41 -10.69
CA THR A 62 10.92 7.88 -11.69
C THR A 62 10.35 6.75 -12.55
N VAL A 63 11.00 5.59 -12.54
CA VAL A 63 10.57 4.44 -13.33
C VAL A 63 9.58 3.62 -12.48
N GLU A 64 8.34 3.53 -12.94
CA GLU A 64 7.20 2.96 -12.20
C GLU A 64 7.47 1.55 -11.69
N ASN A 65 7.90 0.62 -12.55
CA ASN A 65 8.16 -0.77 -12.16
C ASN A 65 9.31 -0.93 -11.14
N VAL A 66 10.26 0.01 -11.11
CA VAL A 66 11.32 0.05 -10.09
C VAL A 66 10.75 0.58 -8.78
N ARG A 67 9.93 1.65 -8.83
CA ARG A 67 9.24 2.20 -7.66
C ARG A 67 8.36 1.14 -6.99
N ASP A 68 7.62 0.38 -7.78
CA ASP A 68 6.75 -0.70 -7.28
C ASP A 68 7.55 -1.81 -6.60
N ALA A 69 8.71 -2.19 -7.16
CA ALA A 69 9.61 -3.15 -6.54
C ALA A 69 10.15 -2.64 -5.19
N LEU A 70 10.59 -1.37 -5.15
CA LEU A 70 11.07 -0.72 -3.92
C LEU A 70 9.98 -0.69 -2.84
N LEU A 71 8.78 -0.22 -3.19
CA LEU A 71 7.64 -0.14 -2.27
C LEU A 71 7.18 -1.52 -1.82
N THR A 72 7.21 -2.52 -2.70
CA THR A 72 6.90 -3.91 -2.34
C THR A 72 7.89 -4.44 -1.31
N THR A 73 9.18 -4.25 -1.55
CA THR A 73 10.22 -4.72 -0.63
C THR A 73 10.16 -3.99 0.70
N VAL A 74 10.08 -2.66 0.70
CA VAL A 74 10.10 -1.88 1.95
C VAL A 74 8.83 -2.09 2.78
N SER A 75 7.65 -2.24 2.17
CA SER A 75 6.40 -2.51 2.90
C SER A 75 6.39 -3.90 3.56
N GLY A 76 7.16 -4.85 3.06
CA GLY A 76 7.30 -6.18 3.66
C GLY A 76 7.87 -6.17 5.08
N PHE A 77 8.62 -5.15 5.46
CA PHE A 77 9.11 -5.01 6.83
C PHE A 77 7.99 -4.70 7.83
N ASP A 78 6.93 -4.01 7.41
CA ASP A 78 5.74 -3.68 8.19
C ASP A 78 6.07 -3.23 9.62
N THR A 79 6.87 -2.14 9.72
CA THR A 79 7.25 -1.48 10.98
C THR A 79 6.71 -0.05 11.00
N GLU A 80 6.44 0.49 12.19
CA GLU A 80 5.96 1.87 12.37
C GLU A 80 6.93 2.89 11.76
N ASN A 81 8.23 2.66 11.86
CA ASN A 81 9.23 3.53 11.27
C ASN A 81 9.14 3.58 9.73
N VAL A 82 8.96 2.42 9.08
CA VAL A 82 8.79 2.34 7.63
C VAL A 82 7.46 2.96 7.21
N ALA A 83 6.37 2.59 7.88
CA ALA A 83 5.05 3.14 7.59
C ALA A 83 5.01 4.66 7.77
N GLY A 84 5.60 5.19 8.86
CA GLY A 84 5.71 6.63 9.10
C GLY A 84 6.54 7.35 8.03
N ALA A 85 7.66 6.76 7.60
CA ALA A 85 8.48 7.30 6.52
C ALA A 85 7.74 7.35 5.17
N LEU A 86 6.88 6.35 4.88
CA LEU A 86 6.04 6.34 3.68
C LEU A 86 4.85 7.31 3.79
N ALA A 87 4.19 7.37 4.94
CA ALA A 87 2.96 8.13 5.15
C ALA A 87 3.10 9.63 4.85
N VAL A 88 4.28 10.23 5.06
CA VAL A 88 4.52 11.65 4.73
C VAL A 88 4.31 11.95 3.23
N HIS A 89 4.40 10.94 2.37
CA HIS A 89 4.23 11.07 0.92
C HIS A 89 2.78 10.97 0.45
N LEU A 90 1.83 10.70 1.35
CA LEU A 90 0.40 10.86 1.06
C LEU A 90 0.04 12.34 0.77
N ALA A 91 0.87 13.29 1.19
CA ALA A 91 0.77 14.72 0.86
C ALA A 91 1.58 15.16 -0.36
N SER A 92 2.21 14.24 -1.11
CA SER A 92 3.04 14.59 -2.28
C SER A 92 2.22 15.21 -3.41
N ASP A 93 2.78 16.16 -4.14
CA ASP A 93 2.18 16.69 -5.38
C ASP A 93 2.19 15.68 -6.54
N ASP A 94 3.08 14.68 -6.49
CA ASP A 94 3.11 13.56 -7.44
C ASP A 94 1.99 12.56 -7.15
N ALA A 95 0.92 12.60 -7.96
CA ALA A 95 -0.23 11.73 -7.81
C ALA A 95 0.12 10.23 -7.93
N ALA A 96 1.08 9.88 -8.81
CA ALA A 96 1.51 8.49 -8.97
C ALA A 96 2.24 7.99 -7.72
N LEU A 97 3.08 8.84 -7.11
CA LEU A 97 3.74 8.52 -5.84
C LEU A 97 2.73 8.38 -4.70
N ARG A 98 1.75 9.31 -4.58
CA ARG A 98 0.70 9.21 -3.55
C ARG A 98 -0.05 7.87 -3.62
N THR A 99 -0.49 7.49 -4.82
CA THR A 99 -1.24 6.24 -5.03
C THR A 99 -0.39 5.02 -4.69
N ALA A 100 0.83 4.94 -5.21
CA ALA A 100 1.74 3.83 -4.95
C ALA A 100 2.09 3.69 -3.46
N VAL A 101 2.24 4.82 -2.75
CA VAL A 101 2.46 4.83 -1.30
C VAL A 101 1.22 4.36 -0.55
N ALA A 102 0.01 4.79 -0.94
CA ALA A 102 -1.23 4.31 -0.32
C ALA A 102 -1.38 2.79 -0.46
N GLU A 103 -1.11 2.24 -1.63
CA GLU A 103 -1.10 0.80 -1.88
C GLU A 103 -0.01 0.07 -1.04
N ALA A 104 1.17 0.68 -0.86
CA ALA A 104 2.21 0.13 -0.01
C ALA A 104 1.80 0.09 1.46
N LEU A 105 1.21 1.17 1.98
CA LEU A 105 0.70 1.26 3.35
C LEU A 105 -0.44 0.27 3.62
N ALA A 106 -1.32 0.04 2.64
CA ALA A 106 -2.39 -0.97 2.76
C ALA A 106 -1.86 -2.40 2.96
N ARG A 107 -0.61 -2.68 2.58
CA ARG A 107 0.08 -3.96 2.84
C ARG A 107 0.76 -4.05 4.21
N MET A 108 0.57 -3.04 5.09
CA MET A 108 1.27 -2.93 6.38
C MET A 108 0.28 -2.99 7.58
N PRO A 109 -0.49 -4.08 7.74
CA PRO A 109 -1.59 -4.13 8.73
C PRO A 109 -1.11 -4.11 10.19
N ARG A 110 0.16 -4.43 10.48
CA ARG A 110 0.69 -4.41 11.85
C ARG A 110 1.04 -3.00 12.32
N SER A 111 1.57 -2.17 11.41
CA SER A 111 2.04 -0.83 11.74
C SER A 111 0.99 0.26 11.52
N MET A 112 0.05 0.07 10.58
CA MET A 112 -0.97 1.08 10.27
C MET A 112 -1.82 1.52 11.47
N PRO A 113 -2.27 0.64 12.39
CA PRO A 113 -3.07 1.07 13.55
C PRO A 113 -2.44 2.17 14.39
N ALA A 114 -1.11 2.19 14.50
CA ALA A 114 -0.39 3.22 15.26
C ALA A 114 -0.41 4.61 14.56
N LEU A 115 -0.50 4.64 13.22
CA LEU A 115 -0.45 5.86 12.43
C LEU A 115 -1.85 6.45 12.15
N LEU A 116 -2.88 5.62 12.17
CA LEU A 116 -4.24 6.01 11.77
C LEU A 116 -4.81 7.21 12.54
N PRO A 117 -4.64 7.34 13.87
CA PRO A 117 -5.15 8.51 14.59
C PRO A 117 -4.63 9.84 14.03
N ASP A 118 -3.35 9.91 13.70
CA ASP A 118 -2.74 11.11 13.13
C ASP A 118 -3.14 11.32 11.67
N LEU A 119 -3.27 10.26 10.89
CA LEU A 119 -3.67 10.33 9.48
C LEU A 119 -5.15 10.72 9.30
N ILE A 120 -6.04 10.20 10.14
CA ILE A 120 -7.47 10.57 10.16
C ILE A 120 -7.65 12.01 10.63
N ALA A 121 -6.81 12.49 11.55
CA ALA A 121 -6.84 13.87 12.05
C ALA A 121 -5.95 14.84 11.23
N ALA A 122 -5.36 14.41 10.13
CA ALA A 122 -4.47 15.25 9.32
C ALA A 122 -5.18 16.55 8.90
N PRO A 123 -4.51 17.72 8.98
CA PRO A 123 -5.13 19.00 8.65
C PRO A 123 -5.52 19.09 7.17
N ASP A 124 -4.75 18.45 6.29
CA ASP A 124 -5.05 18.37 4.87
C ASP A 124 -6.10 17.29 4.58
N HIS A 125 -7.22 17.68 3.98
CA HIS A 125 -8.29 16.76 3.63
C HIS A 125 -7.88 15.76 2.53
N ASP A 126 -6.93 16.11 1.65
CA ASP A 126 -6.43 15.20 0.62
C ASP A 126 -5.64 14.03 1.26
N VAL A 127 -4.87 14.29 2.32
CA VAL A 127 -4.23 13.21 3.11
C VAL A 127 -5.29 12.31 3.74
N ARG A 128 -6.38 12.87 4.26
CA ARG A 128 -7.47 12.07 4.84
C ARG A 128 -8.23 11.26 3.78
N VAL A 129 -8.41 11.79 2.55
CA VAL A 129 -8.91 11.01 1.40
C VAL A 129 -7.98 9.85 1.08
N MET A 130 -6.67 10.10 1.00
CA MET A 130 -5.67 9.04 0.77
C MET A 130 -5.67 8.00 1.89
N THR A 131 -5.92 8.43 3.15
CA THR A 131 -6.07 7.51 4.29
C THR A 131 -7.28 6.58 4.11
N ALA A 132 -8.41 7.08 3.62
CA ALA A 132 -9.56 6.24 3.28
C ALA A 132 -9.21 5.23 2.17
N MET A 133 -8.41 5.62 1.17
CA MET A 133 -7.91 4.71 0.13
C MET A 133 -6.99 3.62 0.70
N VAL A 134 -6.10 3.97 1.64
CA VAL A 134 -5.29 2.95 2.36
C VAL A 134 -6.20 1.95 3.07
N LEU A 135 -7.23 2.45 3.77
CA LEU A 135 -8.17 1.61 4.52
C LEU A 135 -9.01 0.71 3.60
N ALA A 136 -9.28 1.10 2.35
CA ALA A 136 -10.03 0.29 1.39
C ALA A 136 -9.39 -1.08 1.14
N ASP A 137 -8.06 -1.14 1.12
CA ASP A 137 -7.29 -2.34 0.81
C ASP A 137 -6.56 -2.93 2.04
N LEU A 138 -6.63 -2.24 3.20
CA LEU A 138 -5.99 -2.70 4.44
C LEU A 138 -6.73 -3.92 5.01
N THR A 139 -6.05 -5.04 5.12
CA THR A 139 -6.61 -6.24 5.76
C THR A 139 -6.43 -6.18 7.28
N HIS A 140 -7.38 -5.53 7.98
CA HIS A 140 -7.38 -5.41 9.44
C HIS A 140 -8.81 -5.53 10.00
N PRO A 141 -9.03 -6.18 11.16
CA PRO A 141 -10.38 -6.37 11.71
C PRO A 141 -11.11 -5.06 12.03
N ASP A 142 -10.39 -4.00 12.38
CA ASP A 142 -10.96 -2.71 12.76
C ASP A 142 -11.11 -1.72 11.59
N THR A 143 -10.83 -2.13 10.34
CA THR A 143 -10.92 -1.26 9.16
C THR A 143 -12.30 -0.60 9.05
N ALA A 144 -13.38 -1.36 9.23
CA ALA A 144 -14.72 -0.81 9.19
C ALA A 144 -14.98 0.21 10.31
N VAL A 145 -14.39 0.02 11.49
CA VAL A 145 -14.53 0.96 12.63
C VAL A 145 -13.92 2.30 12.30
N TRP A 146 -12.70 2.34 11.76
CA TRP A 146 -12.02 3.57 11.36
C TRP A 146 -12.73 4.29 10.22
N LEU A 147 -13.23 3.55 9.21
CA LEU A 147 -14.01 4.13 8.12
C LEU A 147 -15.33 4.74 8.61
N ILE A 148 -16.03 4.09 9.56
CA ILE A 148 -17.25 4.62 10.17
C ILE A 148 -16.94 5.90 10.96
N GLU A 149 -15.83 5.97 11.68
CA GLU A 149 -15.37 7.19 12.36
C GLU A 149 -15.17 8.33 11.35
N MET A 150 -14.45 8.08 10.25
CA MET A 150 -14.26 9.08 9.19
C MET A 150 -15.60 9.53 8.58
N ILE A 151 -16.53 8.61 8.29
CA ILE A 151 -17.85 8.93 7.74
C ILE A 151 -18.64 9.82 8.72
N ARG A 152 -18.59 9.53 10.02
CA ARG A 152 -19.35 10.22 11.03
C ARG A 152 -18.81 11.62 11.37
N ASP A 153 -17.49 11.73 11.47
CA ASP A 153 -16.87 12.86 12.15
C ASP A 153 -16.11 13.81 11.20
N ASP A 154 -15.72 13.36 9.99
CA ASP A 154 -14.95 14.23 9.08
C ASP A 154 -15.81 15.41 8.56
N PRO A 155 -15.27 16.63 8.62
CA PRO A 155 -15.98 17.83 8.16
C PRO A 155 -16.02 18.00 6.63
N HIS A 156 -15.27 17.22 5.86
CA HIS A 156 -15.11 17.38 4.42
C HIS A 156 -15.88 16.31 3.64
N PRO A 157 -16.81 16.68 2.72
CA PRO A 157 -17.64 15.70 2.02
C PRO A 157 -16.84 14.72 1.14
N ASN A 158 -15.72 15.14 0.55
CA ASN A 158 -14.89 14.24 -0.26
C ASN A 158 -14.25 13.13 0.60
N VAL A 159 -13.85 13.44 1.84
CA VAL A 159 -13.31 12.42 2.76
C VAL A 159 -14.41 11.43 3.14
N VAL A 160 -15.59 11.95 3.48
CA VAL A 160 -16.76 11.10 3.80
C VAL A 160 -17.13 10.22 2.64
N THR A 161 -17.13 10.73 1.41
CA THR A 161 -17.42 9.93 0.20
C THR A 161 -16.36 8.85 -0.01
N ALA A 162 -15.07 9.19 0.09
CA ALA A 162 -14.00 8.21 -0.04
C ALA A 162 -14.08 7.11 1.03
N ALA A 163 -14.42 7.48 2.27
CA ALA A 163 -14.61 6.51 3.35
C ALA A 163 -15.85 5.61 3.13
N ILE A 164 -16.93 6.14 2.56
CA ILE A 164 -18.10 5.34 2.17
C ILE A 164 -17.70 4.34 1.08
N ASP A 165 -17.03 4.79 0.00
CA ASP A 165 -16.60 3.91 -1.09
C ASP A 165 -15.68 2.78 -0.57
N ALA A 166 -14.75 3.11 0.33
CA ALA A 166 -13.87 2.15 0.98
C ALA A 166 -14.62 1.13 1.88
N LEU A 167 -15.73 1.57 2.53
CA LEU A 167 -16.53 0.71 3.39
C LEU A 167 -17.39 -0.29 2.61
N LEU A 168 -17.87 0.09 1.40
CA LEU A 168 -18.87 -0.68 0.65
C LEU A 168 -18.56 -2.17 0.47
N PRO A 169 -17.32 -2.61 0.21
CA PRO A 169 -17.00 -4.03 0.03
C PRO A 169 -17.28 -4.90 1.27
N VAL A 170 -17.25 -4.28 2.47
CA VAL A 170 -17.45 -4.96 3.76
C VAL A 170 -18.68 -4.46 4.53
N ALA A 171 -19.45 -3.54 3.91
CA ALA A 171 -20.61 -2.96 4.53
C ALA A 171 -21.76 -3.96 4.72
N THR A 172 -22.49 -3.80 5.82
CA THR A 172 -23.69 -4.59 6.17
C THR A 172 -24.88 -3.67 6.36
N ALA A 173 -26.08 -4.24 6.54
CA ALA A 173 -27.31 -3.47 6.81
C ALA A 173 -27.16 -2.53 8.04
N ASP A 174 -26.35 -2.91 9.02
CA ASP A 174 -26.12 -2.10 10.22
C ASP A 174 -25.44 -0.75 9.94
N HIS A 175 -24.76 -0.65 8.78
CA HIS A 175 -24.08 0.59 8.35
C HIS A 175 -25.02 1.58 7.62
N ALA A 176 -26.27 1.18 7.30
CA ALA A 176 -27.19 2.05 6.55
C ALA A 176 -27.44 3.38 7.25
N ALA A 177 -27.63 3.36 8.57
CA ALA A 177 -27.93 4.58 9.36
C ALA A 177 -26.81 5.64 9.30
N VAL A 178 -25.53 5.22 9.35
CA VAL A 178 -24.40 6.19 9.28
C VAL A 178 -24.27 6.79 7.89
N LEU A 179 -24.59 6.04 6.83
CA LEU A 179 -24.61 6.54 5.46
C LEU A 179 -25.73 7.57 5.26
N GLU A 180 -26.92 7.30 5.78
CA GLU A 180 -28.05 8.25 5.74
C GLU A 180 -27.75 9.54 6.50
N GLU A 181 -27.13 9.43 7.68
CA GLU A 181 -26.69 10.59 8.47
C GLU A 181 -25.69 11.44 7.72
N ALA A 182 -24.74 10.84 7.00
CA ALA A 182 -23.77 11.57 6.17
C ALA A 182 -24.48 12.47 5.13
N VAL A 183 -25.55 12.01 4.48
CA VAL A 183 -26.34 12.83 3.55
C VAL A 183 -27.00 14.02 4.25
N HIS A 184 -27.48 13.86 5.49
CA HIS A 184 -28.08 14.95 6.26
C HIS A 184 -27.04 16.01 6.66
N ARG A 185 -25.81 15.61 6.91
CA ARG A 185 -24.70 16.54 7.22
C ARG A 185 -24.28 17.38 6.02
N PHE A 186 -24.40 16.84 4.80
CA PHE A 186 -23.99 17.48 3.55
C PHE A 186 -25.15 17.56 2.54
N PRO A 187 -26.23 18.32 2.86
CA PRO A 187 -27.46 18.34 2.06
C PRO A 187 -27.28 18.91 0.64
N ASP A 188 -26.25 19.74 0.45
CA ASP A 188 -25.95 20.41 -0.83
C ASP A 188 -24.95 19.63 -1.69
N ASP A 189 -24.44 18.48 -1.23
CA ASP A 189 -23.51 17.65 -1.99
C ASP A 189 -24.28 16.58 -2.82
N PRO A 190 -24.41 16.77 -4.15
CA PRO A 190 -25.15 15.81 -4.99
C PRO A 190 -24.40 14.51 -5.20
N PHE A 191 -23.05 14.55 -5.14
CA PHE A 191 -22.22 13.36 -5.35
C PHE A 191 -22.30 12.42 -4.16
N LEU A 192 -22.14 12.94 -2.94
CA LEU A 192 -22.33 12.17 -1.72
C LEU A 192 -23.71 11.54 -1.66
N ARG A 193 -24.76 12.33 -1.97
CA ARG A 193 -26.14 11.82 -2.01
C ARG A 193 -26.29 10.69 -3.01
N PHE A 194 -25.72 10.81 -4.21
CA PHE A 194 -25.76 9.75 -5.25
C PHE A 194 -25.05 8.50 -4.76
N THR A 195 -23.84 8.62 -4.18
CA THR A 195 -23.07 7.50 -3.64
C THR A 195 -23.87 6.72 -2.60
N VAL A 196 -24.48 7.41 -1.64
CA VAL A 196 -25.29 6.77 -0.60
C VAL A 196 -26.56 6.12 -1.18
N GLN A 197 -27.26 6.80 -2.10
CA GLN A 197 -28.45 6.22 -2.76
C GLN A 197 -28.12 4.95 -3.56
N ALA A 198 -26.94 4.87 -4.16
CA ALA A 198 -26.48 3.68 -4.87
C ALA A 198 -26.06 2.53 -3.91
N ALA A 199 -25.61 2.88 -2.70
CA ALA A 199 -25.14 1.95 -1.69
C ALA A 199 -26.28 1.25 -0.92
N LEU A 200 -27.28 2.02 -0.47
CA LEU A 200 -28.35 1.52 0.43
C LEU A 200 -29.09 0.27 -0.07
N PRO A 201 -29.49 0.13 -1.36
CA PRO A 201 -30.17 -1.07 -1.85
C PRO A 201 -29.27 -2.32 -1.75
N ARG A 202 -27.97 -2.17 -1.92
CA ARG A 202 -27.00 -3.28 -1.80
C ARG A 202 -26.88 -3.79 -0.37
N LEU A 203 -26.95 -2.88 0.61
CA LEU A 203 -26.90 -3.23 2.03
C LEU A 203 -28.18 -3.94 2.51
N SER A 204 -29.32 -3.62 1.91
CA SER A 204 -30.63 -4.19 2.24
C SER A 204 -30.89 -5.54 1.58
N GLY A 205 -30.00 -6.06 0.75
CA GLY A 205 -30.18 -7.34 0.02
C GLY A 205 -31.34 -7.31 -1.00
N THR A 206 -31.75 -6.11 -1.45
CA THR A 206 -32.86 -5.87 -2.37
C THR A 206 -32.42 -5.53 -3.80
N ALA A 207 -31.15 -5.79 -4.13
CA ALA A 207 -30.58 -5.55 -5.46
C ALA A 207 -30.60 -6.82 -6.33
#